data_9dff9b2a1ec81d7313768d9009a95ce7
#
_entry.id   9dff9b2a1ec81d7313768d9009a95ce7
#
_cell.length_a   1.000
_cell.length_b   1.000
_cell.length_c   1.000
_cell.angle_alpha   90.00
_cell.angle_beta   90.00
_cell.angle_gamma   90.00
#
_symmetry.space_group_name_H-M   'P 1'
#
loop_
_entity.id
_entity.type
_entity.pdbx_description
1 polymer ?
#
loop_
_entity_poly.entity_id
_entity_poly.type
_entity_poly.pdbx_seq_one_letter_code
_entity_poly.pdbx_strand_id
1 'polypeptide(L)'
;MDTRMKSPRMLRLSLATTLSVALMATLMPLAPASATSSIAAPSEISTQALSVDSAVHIAARKIQRDPSRTDVFVNKSYPLSPKKYAPKTVAVPGTNVRLKSSASSAYTTMVKAAAKDGVKIRAVSGYRSYARQAELYNYYTRIYGQSYASKISAVPGTSEHQTGLAIDVGNNNSACGLQACFADTPVGRWVAKNAHKYGFILRYPKGQESITGYSYEPWHFRYLGTSLAKSYKNSGAKTLDAYYGVAGSKSTTPPSKSAKGTAKTSANLNMRSGAGTGNRILLTIPNGKTVKLTGSKNSGWYQVQYSSKTGWVSGKYLKNISMPSNTSKDTPKKDDSKTIKAKSAKTTENLNMRSGNGTNHRIILTIPKGKKVSVTGSKKSGWYPVKYAGKNGWASGKYLR
;
A
#
# COMPACT_ATOMS: atom_id res chain seq x y z
N MET A 1 -58.13 -22.07 3.84
CA MET A 1 -57.70 -22.96 2.73
C MET A 1 -56.21 -23.14 2.87
N ASP A 2 -55.89 -24.32 3.30
CA ASP A 2 -54.55 -24.78 3.68
C ASP A 2 -53.87 -25.43 2.49
N THR A 3 -52.66 -25.06 2.10
CA THR A 3 -51.86 -25.83 1.18
C THR A 3 -50.39 -25.81 1.59
N ARG A 4 -50.04 -26.83 2.35
CA ARG A 4 -48.66 -27.25 2.66
C ARG A 4 -47.95 -27.68 1.38
N MET A 5 -46.73 -27.17 1.15
CA MET A 5 -45.81 -27.74 0.18
C MET A 5 -44.70 -28.53 0.85
N LYS A 6 -44.61 -29.78 0.39
CA LYS A 6 -43.72 -30.86 0.82
C LYS A 6 -42.30 -30.65 0.32
N SER A 7 -41.35 -30.91 1.16
CA SER A 7 -39.91 -31.09 0.90
C SER A 7 -39.63 -32.41 0.17
N PRO A 8 -38.71 -32.49 -0.77
CA PRO A 8 -38.19 -33.78 -1.24
C PRO A 8 -36.88 -34.16 -0.57
N ARG A 9 -36.81 -35.42 -0.24
CA ARG A 9 -35.75 -36.15 0.45
C ARG A 9 -34.47 -36.26 -0.35
N MET A 10 -33.36 -36.21 0.34
CA MET A 10 -32.01 -36.63 -0.07
C MET A 10 -32.00 -38.13 -0.47
N LEU A 11 -31.35 -38.44 -1.57
CA LEU A 11 -30.92 -39.80 -1.91
C LEU A 11 -29.37 -39.84 -1.84
N ARG A 12 -28.86 -40.56 -0.86
CA ARG A 12 -27.43 -40.89 -0.75
C ARG A 12 -27.19 -42.12 -1.66
N LEU A 13 -26.21 -42.04 -2.53
CA LEU A 13 -25.66 -43.23 -3.21
C LEU A 13 -24.19 -43.31 -2.91
N SER A 14 -23.84 -44.36 -2.17
CA SER A 14 -22.49 -44.80 -1.82
C SER A 14 -22.04 -45.77 -2.88
N LEU A 15 -20.89 -45.56 -3.52
CA LEU A 15 -20.21 -46.63 -4.27
C LEU A 15 -18.71 -46.57 -3.95
N ALA A 16 -18.30 -47.55 -3.19
CA ALA A 16 -16.90 -47.90 -2.96
C ALA A 16 -16.47 -48.86 -4.08
N THR A 17 -15.39 -48.56 -4.78
CA THR A 17 -14.67 -49.52 -5.61
C THR A 17 -13.19 -49.49 -5.27
N THR A 18 -12.75 -50.53 -4.62
CA THR A 18 -11.37 -50.93 -4.38
C THR A 18 -10.74 -51.42 -5.68
N LEU A 19 -9.60 -50.88 -6.07
CA LEU A 19 -8.74 -51.45 -7.13
C LEU A 19 -7.36 -51.76 -6.59
N SER A 20 -7.10 -53.04 -6.41
CA SER A 20 -5.80 -53.61 -6.09
C SER A 20 -4.93 -53.62 -7.34
N VAL A 21 -3.72 -53.09 -7.28
CA VAL A 21 -2.69 -53.24 -8.33
C VAL A 21 -1.57 -54.12 -7.78
N ALA A 22 -1.40 -55.23 -8.42
CA ALA A 22 -0.37 -56.23 -8.15
C ALA A 22 1.01 -55.74 -8.64
N LEU A 23 2.01 -55.89 -7.77
CA LEU A 23 3.42 -55.62 -8.03
C LEU A 23 4.05 -56.88 -8.67
N MET A 24 4.41 -56.83 -9.96
CA MET A 24 5.29 -57.86 -10.57
C MET A 24 6.75 -57.36 -10.58
N ALA A 25 7.57 -58.04 -9.82
CA ALA A 25 9.02 -57.93 -9.87
C ALA A 25 9.57 -58.89 -10.93
N THR A 26 10.30 -58.35 -11.91
CA THR A 26 11.10 -59.17 -12.85
C THR A 26 12.58 -59.09 -12.46
N LEU A 27 13.11 -60.20 -11.99
CA LEU A 27 14.57 -60.43 -11.83
C LEU A 27 15.17 -60.63 -13.23
N MET A 28 16.29 -59.96 -13.49
CA MET A 28 17.24 -60.29 -14.54
C MET A 28 18.61 -60.64 -13.95
N PRO A 29 19.34 -61.63 -14.52
CA PRO A 29 20.55 -62.15 -13.93
C PRO A 29 21.79 -61.34 -14.22
N LEU A 30 22.70 -61.27 -13.23
CA LEU A 30 24.07 -60.71 -13.33
C LEU A 30 24.97 -61.67 -14.17
N ALA A 31 25.70 -61.08 -15.11
CA ALA A 31 26.88 -61.71 -15.73
C ALA A 31 28.17 -61.05 -15.21
N PRO A 32 29.25 -61.80 -14.93
CA PRO A 32 30.48 -61.21 -14.44
C PRO A 32 31.36 -60.73 -15.60
N ALA A 33 31.85 -59.50 -15.53
CA ALA A 33 32.88 -58.99 -16.40
C ALA A 33 34.20 -58.84 -15.64
N SER A 34 35.21 -59.48 -16.13
CA SER A 34 36.58 -59.50 -15.62
C SER A 34 37.26 -58.13 -15.73
N ALA A 35 37.95 -57.76 -14.65
CA ALA A 35 38.77 -56.55 -14.57
C ALA A 35 40.13 -56.77 -15.23
N THR A 36 40.50 -55.88 -16.16
CA THR A 36 41.91 -55.65 -16.50
C THR A 36 42.26 -54.22 -16.13
N SER A 37 43.15 -54.13 -15.15
CA SER A 37 43.70 -52.88 -14.65
C SER A 37 44.67 -52.30 -15.68
N SER A 38 44.42 -51.06 -16.14
CA SER A 38 45.40 -50.25 -16.83
C SER A 38 45.48 -48.91 -16.10
N ILE A 39 46.64 -48.69 -15.46
CA ILE A 39 46.97 -47.46 -14.76
C ILE A 39 47.37 -46.43 -15.85
N ALA A 40 46.51 -45.49 -16.16
CA ALA A 40 46.84 -44.30 -16.92
C ALA A 40 47.00 -43.12 -15.97
N ALA A 41 48.06 -42.34 -16.16
CA ALA A 41 48.43 -41.17 -15.37
C ALA A 41 47.33 -40.09 -15.31
N PRO A 42 47.31 -39.25 -14.29
CA PRO A 42 46.29 -38.21 -14.13
C PRO A 42 46.49 -37.13 -15.20
N SER A 43 45.59 -37.10 -16.16
CA SER A 43 45.43 -35.96 -17.05
C SER A 43 44.92 -34.77 -16.25
N GLU A 44 45.63 -33.64 -16.41
CA GLU A 44 45.33 -32.36 -15.82
C GLU A 44 43.82 -32.03 -15.93
N ILE A 45 43.20 -31.87 -14.75
CA ILE A 45 41.84 -31.25 -14.68
C ILE A 45 42.04 -29.83 -15.13
N SER A 46 41.76 -29.59 -16.40
CA SER A 46 41.52 -28.22 -16.90
C SER A 46 40.36 -27.64 -16.08
N THR A 47 40.71 -26.87 -15.08
CA THR A 47 39.80 -25.91 -14.47
C THR A 47 39.45 -24.89 -15.53
N GLN A 48 38.49 -25.24 -16.40
CA GLN A 48 37.74 -24.21 -17.08
C GLN A 48 37.08 -23.40 -15.97
N ALA A 49 37.75 -22.32 -15.57
CA ALA A 49 37.15 -21.23 -14.89
C ALA A 49 35.88 -20.90 -15.66
N LEU A 50 34.71 -21.29 -15.11
CA LEU A 50 33.43 -20.73 -15.55
C LEU A 50 33.62 -19.25 -15.49
N SER A 51 33.79 -18.65 -16.67
CA SER A 51 33.95 -17.22 -16.81
C SER A 51 32.76 -16.58 -16.11
N VAL A 52 33.04 -15.82 -15.06
CA VAL A 52 32.09 -14.93 -14.37
C VAL A 52 31.61 -13.80 -15.28
N ASP A 53 31.83 -13.93 -16.58
CA ASP A 53 31.41 -13.01 -17.65
C ASP A 53 29.95 -13.15 -18.07
N SER A 54 29.18 -14.05 -17.42
CA SER A 54 27.72 -14.07 -17.46
C SER A 54 27.10 -13.12 -16.45
N ALA A 55 27.85 -12.31 -15.74
CA ALA A 55 27.35 -11.08 -15.18
C ALA A 55 26.96 -10.16 -16.36
N VAL A 56 25.77 -10.45 -16.91
CA VAL A 56 25.11 -9.64 -17.92
C VAL A 56 25.40 -8.19 -17.61
N HIS A 57 26.16 -7.51 -18.46
CA HIS A 57 26.17 -6.06 -18.56
C HIS A 57 24.72 -5.62 -18.78
N ILE A 58 23.98 -5.45 -17.70
CA ILE A 58 22.76 -4.63 -17.69
C ILE A 58 23.32 -3.22 -17.86
N ALA A 59 23.61 -2.86 -19.13
CA ALA A 59 23.88 -1.47 -19.47
C ALA A 59 22.75 -0.69 -18.84
N ALA A 60 23.08 0.20 -17.90
CA ALA A 60 22.10 0.96 -17.12
C ALA A 60 21.13 1.60 -18.11
N ARG A 61 19.93 1.03 -18.25
CA ARG A 61 18.94 1.48 -19.21
C ARG A 61 18.57 2.90 -18.85
N LYS A 62 18.67 3.82 -19.82
CA LYS A 62 18.39 5.22 -19.58
C LYS A 62 16.98 5.40 -19.03
N ILE A 63 16.88 5.92 -17.82
CA ILE A 63 15.59 6.20 -17.17
C ILE A 63 14.87 7.31 -17.92
N GLN A 64 13.68 6.99 -18.44
CA GLN A 64 12.83 7.97 -19.11
C GLN A 64 12.14 8.87 -18.06
N ARG A 65 12.29 10.19 -18.23
CA ARG A 65 11.75 11.20 -17.32
C ARG A 65 10.59 12.02 -17.88
N ASP A 66 10.38 11.99 -19.19
CA ASP A 66 9.28 12.69 -19.85
C ASP A 66 7.94 12.03 -19.47
N PRO A 67 7.03 12.74 -18.75
CA PRO A 67 5.78 12.18 -18.30
C PRO A 67 4.76 11.90 -19.41
N SER A 68 5.00 12.44 -20.62
CA SER A 68 4.15 12.18 -21.78
C SER A 68 4.35 10.78 -22.35
N ARG A 69 5.53 10.20 -22.18
CA ARG A 69 5.91 8.91 -22.74
C ARG A 69 5.32 7.73 -21.96
N THR A 70 5.12 6.62 -22.67
CA THR A 70 4.59 5.38 -22.07
C THR A 70 5.59 4.72 -21.13
N ASP A 71 6.89 4.84 -21.41
CA ASP A 71 7.99 4.27 -20.65
C ASP A 71 8.51 5.18 -19.52
N VAL A 72 7.80 6.29 -19.20
CA VAL A 72 8.19 7.16 -18.09
C VAL A 72 8.35 6.37 -16.81
N PHE A 73 9.49 6.53 -16.14
CA PHE A 73 9.76 5.88 -14.85
C PHE A 73 9.38 6.81 -13.70
N VAL A 74 8.51 6.31 -12.84
CA VAL A 74 8.00 7.05 -11.67
C VAL A 74 8.10 6.17 -10.45
N ASN A 75 8.71 6.68 -9.40
CA ASN A 75 8.72 6.08 -8.07
C ASN A 75 8.99 7.18 -7.01
N LYS A 76 9.27 6.78 -5.78
CA LYS A 76 9.52 7.72 -4.66
C LYS A 76 10.73 8.63 -4.88
N SER A 77 11.78 8.15 -5.56
CA SER A 77 13.01 8.90 -5.86
C SER A 77 12.94 9.61 -7.19
N TYR A 78 12.03 9.22 -8.06
CA TYR A 78 11.85 9.77 -9.41
C TYR A 78 10.44 10.34 -9.56
N PRO A 79 10.16 11.51 -8.97
CA PRO A 79 8.86 12.16 -9.11
C PRO A 79 8.61 12.63 -10.54
N LEU A 80 7.36 12.82 -10.91
CA LEU A 80 6.95 13.46 -12.15
C LEU A 80 7.49 14.89 -12.22
N SER A 81 7.87 15.31 -13.41
CA SER A 81 8.23 16.71 -13.70
C SER A 81 7.45 17.16 -14.95
N PRO A 82 6.55 18.13 -14.83
CA PRO A 82 6.18 18.84 -13.59
C PRO A 82 5.39 17.96 -12.59
N LYS A 83 5.51 18.22 -11.29
CA LYS A 83 4.83 17.44 -10.23
C LYS A 83 3.31 17.35 -10.39
N LYS A 84 2.68 18.37 -10.94
CA LYS A 84 1.24 18.44 -11.19
C LYS A 84 0.86 17.95 -12.60
N TYR A 85 1.74 17.19 -13.28
CA TYR A 85 1.44 16.64 -14.59
C TYR A 85 0.05 15.99 -14.63
N ALA A 86 -0.69 16.30 -15.71
CA ALA A 86 -2.01 15.77 -15.98
C ALA A 86 -2.11 15.34 -17.46
N PRO A 87 -2.15 14.05 -17.75
CA PRO A 87 -2.26 13.56 -19.13
C PRO A 87 -3.69 13.73 -19.67
N LYS A 88 -3.83 13.77 -21.00
CA LYS A 88 -5.10 13.48 -21.64
C LYS A 88 -5.48 12.02 -21.38
N THR A 89 -6.70 11.79 -20.89
CA THR A 89 -7.19 10.44 -20.56
C THR A 89 -8.55 10.19 -21.19
N VAL A 90 -8.84 8.93 -21.49
CA VAL A 90 -10.14 8.46 -21.96
C VAL A 90 -10.76 7.52 -20.93
N ALA A 91 -12.07 7.38 -20.93
CA ALA A 91 -12.74 6.37 -20.13
C ALA A 91 -12.41 4.97 -20.66
N VAL A 92 -12.16 4.02 -19.76
CA VAL A 92 -12.15 2.61 -20.10
C VAL A 92 -13.59 2.20 -20.44
N PRO A 93 -13.86 1.59 -21.61
CA PRO A 93 -15.21 1.26 -22.05
C PRO A 93 -16.02 0.54 -20.96
N GLY A 94 -17.26 1.00 -20.75
CA GLY A 94 -18.17 0.43 -19.75
C GLY A 94 -17.82 0.74 -18.29
N THR A 95 -16.91 1.69 -18.02
CA THR A 95 -16.50 2.06 -16.66
C THR A 95 -16.28 3.56 -16.50
N ASN A 96 -16.20 4.03 -15.25
CA ASN A 96 -15.78 5.39 -14.92
C ASN A 96 -14.26 5.54 -14.72
N VAL A 97 -13.50 4.46 -14.92
CA VAL A 97 -12.05 4.46 -14.79
C VAL A 97 -11.43 5.12 -16.03
N ARG A 98 -10.48 6.00 -15.83
CA ARG A 98 -9.81 6.73 -16.92
C ARG A 98 -8.35 6.33 -17.03
N LEU A 99 -7.85 6.21 -18.27
CA LEU A 99 -6.45 5.90 -18.59
C LEU A 99 -5.99 6.75 -19.78
N LYS A 100 -4.68 6.81 -20.06
CA LYS A 100 -4.20 7.21 -21.39
C LYS A 100 -4.81 6.29 -22.44
N SER A 101 -5.09 6.79 -23.63
CA SER A 101 -5.75 6.05 -24.72
C SER A 101 -5.06 4.72 -25.01
N SER A 102 -3.73 4.69 -25.13
CA SER A 102 -2.98 3.45 -25.37
C SER A 102 -3.16 2.40 -24.27
N ALA A 103 -3.14 2.83 -23.00
CA ALA A 103 -3.37 1.93 -21.85
C ALA A 103 -4.82 1.44 -21.78
N SER A 104 -5.79 2.30 -22.13
CA SER A 104 -7.23 1.94 -22.17
C SER A 104 -7.51 0.88 -23.25
N SER A 105 -6.97 1.08 -24.45
CA SER A 105 -7.11 0.11 -25.55
C SER A 105 -6.46 -1.24 -25.23
N ALA A 106 -5.25 -1.21 -24.67
CA ALA A 106 -4.53 -2.42 -24.25
C ALA A 106 -5.28 -3.17 -23.13
N TYR A 107 -5.83 -2.44 -22.16
CA TYR A 107 -6.63 -3.02 -21.09
C TYR A 107 -7.92 -3.66 -21.63
N THR A 108 -8.61 -2.99 -22.56
CA THR A 108 -9.80 -3.52 -23.20
C THR A 108 -9.50 -4.83 -23.94
N THR A 109 -8.37 -4.90 -24.65
CA THR A 109 -7.91 -6.12 -25.32
C THR A 109 -7.61 -7.23 -24.31
N MET A 110 -6.94 -6.90 -23.20
CA MET A 110 -6.65 -7.84 -22.11
C MET A 110 -7.93 -8.42 -21.49
N VAL A 111 -8.93 -7.58 -21.23
CA VAL A 111 -10.23 -8.01 -20.66
C VAL A 111 -10.97 -8.93 -21.61
N LYS A 112 -10.98 -8.61 -22.91
CA LYS A 112 -11.60 -9.47 -23.94
C LYS A 112 -10.93 -10.85 -24.01
N ALA A 113 -9.60 -10.90 -23.88
CA ALA A 113 -8.87 -12.17 -23.88
C ALA A 113 -9.14 -12.97 -22.59
N ALA A 114 -9.16 -12.32 -21.44
CA ALA A 114 -9.50 -12.96 -20.17
C ALA A 114 -10.92 -13.54 -20.19
N ALA A 115 -11.87 -12.83 -20.82
CA ALA A 115 -13.25 -13.28 -20.93
C ALA A 115 -13.37 -14.57 -21.78
N LYS A 116 -12.53 -14.75 -22.80
CA LYS A 116 -12.45 -16.02 -23.56
C LYS A 116 -12.00 -17.20 -22.71
N ASP A 117 -11.15 -16.90 -21.67
CA ASP A 117 -10.69 -17.89 -20.69
C ASP A 117 -11.65 -18.00 -19.49
N GLY A 118 -12.88 -17.46 -19.58
CA GLY A 118 -13.88 -17.47 -18.51
C GLY A 118 -13.59 -16.52 -17.34
N VAL A 119 -12.60 -15.63 -17.47
CA VAL A 119 -12.15 -14.75 -16.39
C VAL A 119 -12.67 -13.32 -16.59
N LYS A 120 -13.47 -12.82 -15.65
CA LYS A 120 -14.08 -11.48 -15.70
C LYS A 120 -13.27 -10.48 -14.85
N ILE A 121 -12.43 -9.69 -15.50
CA ILE A 121 -11.59 -8.65 -14.87
C ILE A 121 -12.39 -7.35 -14.74
N ARG A 122 -12.40 -6.75 -13.55
CA ARG A 122 -12.99 -5.43 -13.30
C ARG A 122 -11.90 -4.36 -13.17
N ALA A 123 -12.09 -3.22 -13.83
CA ALA A 123 -11.30 -2.01 -13.57
C ALA A 123 -11.75 -1.41 -12.23
N VAL A 124 -10.80 -1.12 -11.34
CA VAL A 124 -11.06 -0.57 -10.00
C VAL A 124 -10.63 0.88 -9.89
N SER A 125 -9.40 1.21 -10.32
CA SER A 125 -8.82 2.55 -10.25
C SER A 125 -7.85 2.73 -11.42
N GLY A 126 -7.82 3.93 -12.00
CA GLY A 126 -6.91 4.30 -13.09
C GLY A 126 -6.24 5.64 -12.81
N TYR A 127 -6.38 6.60 -13.72
CA TYR A 127 -5.83 7.94 -13.53
C TYR A 127 -6.29 8.57 -12.22
N ARG A 128 -5.31 9.15 -11.51
CA ARG A 128 -5.54 9.89 -10.27
C ARG A 128 -4.77 11.20 -10.33
N SER A 129 -5.48 12.32 -10.27
CA SER A 129 -4.85 13.64 -10.30
C SER A 129 -3.92 13.87 -9.10
N TYR A 130 -2.97 14.81 -9.23
CA TYR A 130 -2.12 15.25 -8.13
C TYR A 130 -2.93 15.65 -6.89
N ALA A 131 -4.02 16.43 -7.08
CA ALA A 131 -4.87 16.86 -5.98
C ALA A 131 -5.55 15.68 -5.28
N ARG A 132 -6.11 14.74 -6.05
CA ARG A 132 -6.76 13.55 -5.47
C ARG A 132 -5.74 12.64 -4.77
N GLN A 133 -4.52 12.53 -5.30
CA GLN A 133 -3.45 11.81 -4.64
C GLN A 133 -3.05 12.48 -3.31
N ALA A 134 -3.04 13.83 -3.27
CA ALA A 134 -2.75 14.56 -2.04
C ALA A 134 -3.81 14.33 -0.96
N GLU A 135 -5.09 14.36 -1.33
CA GLU A 135 -6.18 14.03 -0.40
C GLU A 135 -6.03 12.62 0.17
N LEU A 136 -5.78 11.64 -0.70
CA LEU A 136 -5.64 10.24 -0.32
C LEU A 136 -4.41 10.02 0.58
N TYR A 137 -3.26 10.58 0.22
CA TYR A 137 -2.03 10.48 1.01
C TYR A 137 -2.20 11.13 2.38
N ASN A 138 -2.80 12.33 2.43
CA ASN A 138 -3.08 13.03 3.68
C ASN A 138 -4.08 12.26 4.56
N TYR A 139 -5.09 11.63 3.94
CA TYR A 139 -6.02 10.75 4.64
C TYR A 139 -5.27 9.58 5.31
N TYR A 140 -4.46 8.83 4.55
CA TYR A 140 -3.70 7.70 5.11
C TYR A 140 -2.65 8.15 6.12
N THR A 141 -1.99 9.29 5.90
CA THR A 141 -1.04 9.87 6.86
C THR A 141 -1.72 10.19 8.18
N ARG A 142 -2.94 10.73 8.13
CA ARG A 142 -3.72 11.05 9.33
C ARG A 142 -4.17 9.79 10.08
N ILE A 143 -4.59 8.75 9.36
CA ILE A 143 -5.13 7.52 9.96
C ILE A 143 -4.00 6.60 10.46
N TYR A 144 -2.94 6.42 9.67
CA TYR A 144 -1.94 5.38 9.90
C TYR A 144 -0.55 5.95 10.23
N GLY A 145 -0.36 7.27 10.15
CA GLY A 145 0.95 7.92 10.24
C GLY A 145 1.74 7.84 8.93
N GLN A 146 2.64 8.80 8.73
CA GLN A 146 3.39 8.99 7.49
C GLN A 146 4.21 7.74 7.07
N SER A 147 4.83 7.06 8.03
CA SER A 147 5.65 5.87 7.75
C SER A 147 4.85 4.72 7.13
N TYR A 148 3.62 4.50 7.61
CA TYR A 148 2.76 3.46 7.05
C TYR A 148 2.08 3.95 5.76
N ALA A 149 1.58 5.18 5.74
CA ALA A 149 0.97 5.79 4.57
C ALA A 149 1.89 5.72 3.35
N SER A 150 3.19 5.99 3.54
CA SER A 150 4.20 5.92 2.46
C SER A 150 4.41 4.51 1.89
N LYS A 151 4.01 3.45 2.58
CA LYS A 151 4.10 2.07 2.10
C LYS A 151 2.90 1.62 1.29
N ILE A 152 1.76 2.31 1.44
CA ILE A 152 0.48 1.94 0.81
C ILE A 152 -0.09 3.04 -0.09
N SER A 153 0.56 4.20 -0.15
CA SER A 153 0.13 5.32 -0.98
C SER A 153 1.33 6.18 -1.37
N ALA A 154 1.38 6.60 -2.60
CA ALA A 154 2.43 7.46 -3.11
C ALA A 154 2.28 8.89 -2.58
N VAL A 155 3.41 9.56 -2.34
CA VAL A 155 3.45 11.01 -2.16
C VAL A 155 2.97 11.68 -3.46
N PRO A 156 2.18 12.77 -3.40
CA PRO A 156 1.72 13.47 -4.60
C PRO A 156 2.88 13.83 -5.54
N GLY A 157 2.72 13.49 -6.81
CA GLY A 157 3.76 13.65 -7.84
C GLY A 157 4.69 12.42 -7.99
N THR A 158 4.52 11.36 -7.18
CA THR A 158 5.30 10.11 -7.28
C THR A 158 4.43 8.88 -7.56
N SER A 159 3.15 9.07 -7.85
CA SER A 159 2.20 8.00 -8.15
C SER A 159 2.16 7.68 -9.64
N GLU A 160 2.27 6.40 -10.01
CA GLU A 160 2.08 5.96 -11.39
C GLU A 160 0.64 6.20 -11.90
N HIS A 161 -0.36 6.20 -11.03
CA HIS A 161 -1.74 6.56 -11.40
C HIS A 161 -1.85 7.98 -11.98
N GLN A 162 -0.96 8.90 -11.59
CA GLN A 162 -0.97 10.26 -12.11
C GLN A 162 -0.49 10.31 -13.57
N THR A 163 0.18 9.28 -14.06
CA THR A 163 0.59 9.17 -15.47
C THR A 163 -0.56 8.75 -16.40
N GLY A 164 -1.65 8.20 -15.84
CA GLY A 164 -2.70 7.53 -16.61
C GLY A 164 -2.27 6.19 -17.23
N LEU A 165 -1.14 5.63 -16.78
CA LEU A 165 -0.57 4.36 -17.26
C LEU A 165 -0.65 3.23 -16.25
N ALA A 166 -1.20 3.48 -15.04
CA ALA A 166 -1.43 2.46 -14.04
C ALA A 166 -2.92 2.17 -13.89
N ILE A 167 -3.22 0.90 -13.65
CA ILE A 167 -4.58 0.42 -13.38
C ILE A 167 -4.58 -0.56 -12.22
N ASP A 168 -5.50 -0.37 -11.29
CA ASP A 168 -5.86 -1.37 -10.30
C ASP A 168 -7.00 -2.22 -10.85
N VAL A 169 -6.84 -3.53 -10.78
CA VAL A 169 -7.82 -4.50 -11.25
C VAL A 169 -8.38 -5.33 -10.09
N GLY A 170 -9.56 -5.91 -10.29
CA GLY A 170 -10.23 -6.70 -9.26
C GLY A 170 -11.16 -7.75 -9.83
N ASN A 171 -11.71 -8.55 -8.93
CA ASN A 171 -12.78 -9.49 -9.24
C ASN A 171 -14.10 -8.77 -9.53
N ASN A 172 -14.94 -9.34 -10.38
CA ASN A 172 -16.22 -8.76 -10.72
C ASN A 172 -17.16 -8.63 -9.50
N ASN A 173 -17.06 -9.57 -8.55
CA ASN A 173 -17.81 -9.55 -7.29
C ASN A 173 -17.16 -8.75 -6.16
N SER A 174 -16.11 -7.99 -6.45
CA SER A 174 -15.32 -7.18 -5.50
C SER A 174 -14.60 -7.97 -4.38
N ALA A 175 -14.64 -9.30 -4.38
CA ALA A 175 -13.91 -10.11 -3.41
C ALA A 175 -12.41 -9.81 -3.46
N CYS A 176 -11.75 -9.74 -2.30
CA CYS A 176 -10.33 -9.40 -2.18
C CYS A 176 -9.93 -8.06 -2.84
N GLY A 177 -10.85 -7.11 -2.97
CA GLY A 177 -10.58 -5.82 -3.59
C GLY A 177 -9.46 -5.07 -2.89
N LEU A 178 -8.38 -4.73 -3.63
CA LEU A 178 -7.18 -4.05 -3.14
C LEU A 178 -6.57 -4.71 -1.88
N GLN A 179 -6.53 -6.05 -1.87
CA GLN A 179 -5.98 -6.86 -0.78
C GLN A 179 -5.07 -7.95 -1.34
N ALA A 180 -4.11 -8.41 -0.52
CA ALA A 180 -3.13 -9.43 -0.93
C ALA A 180 -3.77 -10.74 -1.42
N CYS A 181 -4.92 -11.13 -0.86
CA CYS A 181 -5.67 -12.33 -1.28
C CYS A 181 -6.17 -12.27 -2.73
N PHE A 182 -6.17 -11.09 -3.39
CA PHE A 182 -6.49 -10.99 -4.81
C PHE A 182 -5.57 -11.88 -5.66
N ALA A 183 -4.32 -12.05 -5.27
CA ALA A 183 -3.37 -12.93 -5.96
C ALA A 183 -3.86 -14.37 -6.11
N ASP A 184 -4.64 -14.85 -5.13
CA ASP A 184 -5.11 -16.23 -5.06
C ASP A 184 -6.47 -16.43 -5.77
N THR A 185 -7.05 -15.37 -6.30
CA THR A 185 -8.30 -15.45 -7.07
C THR A 185 -8.04 -15.89 -8.51
N PRO A 186 -9.04 -16.42 -9.24
CA PRO A 186 -8.92 -16.73 -10.67
C PRO A 186 -8.44 -15.52 -11.48
N VAL A 187 -8.99 -14.32 -11.21
CA VAL A 187 -8.58 -13.06 -11.88
C VAL A 187 -7.12 -12.73 -11.56
N GLY A 188 -6.74 -12.77 -10.29
CA GLY A 188 -5.36 -12.45 -9.86
C GLY A 188 -4.33 -13.37 -10.50
N ARG A 189 -4.58 -14.68 -10.52
CA ARG A 189 -3.71 -15.65 -11.20
C ARG A 189 -3.62 -15.41 -12.70
N TRP A 190 -4.76 -15.13 -13.34
CA TRP A 190 -4.79 -14.89 -14.78
C TRP A 190 -3.99 -13.64 -15.16
N VAL A 191 -4.20 -12.51 -14.50
CA VAL A 191 -3.48 -11.25 -14.80
C VAL A 191 -1.99 -11.37 -14.49
N ALA A 192 -1.61 -12.03 -13.40
CA ALA A 192 -0.19 -12.28 -13.09
C ALA A 192 0.52 -13.08 -14.20
N LYS A 193 -0.16 -14.05 -14.80
CA LYS A 193 0.36 -14.88 -15.90
C LYS A 193 0.36 -14.17 -17.25
N ASN A 194 -0.65 -13.37 -17.56
CA ASN A 194 -0.94 -12.95 -18.93
C ASN A 194 -0.77 -11.45 -19.20
N ALA A 195 -0.83 -10.58 -18.19
CA ALA A 195 -0.88 -9.12 -18.37
C ALA A 195 0.27 -8.57 -19.23
N HIS A 196 1.47 -9.17 -19.13
CA HIS A 196 2.65 -8.75 -19.90
C HIS A 196 2.46 -8.88 -21.42
N LYS A 197 1.62 -9.81 -21.88
CA LYS A 197 1.29 -9.99 -23.31
C LYS A 197 0.53 -8.78 -23.88
N TYR A 198 -0.12 -8.01 -23.00
CA TYR A 198 -0.90 -6.82 -23.32
C TYR A 198 -0.19 -5.53 -22.91
N GLY A 199 1.11 -5.61 -22.57
CA GLY A 199 1.92 -4.46 -22.21
C GLY A 199 1.82 -4.03 -20.76
N PHE A 200 1.19 -4.81 -19.89
CA PHE A 200 1.09 -4.53 -18.45
C PHE A 200 2.05 -5.40 -17.63
N ILE A 201 2.61 -4.84 -16.58
CA ILE A 201 3.45 -5.57 -15.63
C ILE A 201 2.89 -5.42 -14.22
N LEU A 202 3.08 -6.45 -13.38
CA LEU A 202 2.86 -6.35 -11.94
C LEU A 202 3.94 -5.40 -11.36
N ARG A 203 3.50 -4.27 -10.79
CA ARG A 203 4.43 -3.21 -10.40
C ARG A 203 5.09 -3.44 -9.04
N TYR A 204 4.34 -3.97 -8.08
CA TYR A 204 4.76 -4.14 -6.70
C TYR A 204 4.65 -5.60 -6.25
N PRO A 205 5.57 -6.48 -6.68
CA PRO A 205 5.53 -7.90 -6.38
C PRO A 205 5.90 -8.22 -4.94
N LYS A 206 5.42 -9.35 -4.45
CA LYS A 206 5.67 -9.86 -3.09
C LYS A 206 7.16 -10.09 -2.85
N GLY A 207 7.64 -9.69 -1.66
CA GLY A 207 9.04 -9.84 -1.25
C GLY A 207 9.99 -8.80 -1.86
N GLN A 208 9.48 -7.82 -2.60
CA GLN A 208 10.28 -6.76 -3.22
C GLN A 208 10.02 -5.37 -2.60
N GLU A 209 9.43 -5.34 -1.42
CA GLU A 209 9.04 -4.11 -0.71
C GLU A 209 10.25 -3.23 -0.36
N SER A 210 11.42 -3.84 -0.11
CA SER A 210 12.67 -3.13 0.15
C SER A 210 13.22 -2.39 -1.08
N ILE A 211 12.88 -2.87 -2.29
CA ILE A 211 13.30 -2.30 -3.57
C ILE A 211 12.30 -1.24 -4.02
N THR A 212 11.02 -1.57 -4.05
CA THR A 212 9.97 -0.67 -4.56
C THR A 212 9.57 0.40 -3.55
N GLY A 213 9.77 0.13 -2.25
CA GLY A 213 9.30 0.96 -1.15
C GLY A 213 7.79 0.89 -0.90
N TYR A 214 7.05 0.03 -1.63
CA TYR A 214 5.62 -0.21 -1.48
C TYR A 214 5.34 -1.62 -0.99
N SER A 215 4.24 -1.80 -0.29
CA SER A 215 3.71 -3.11 0.08
C SER A 215 3.35 -3.92 -1.18
N TYR A 216 3.24 -5.24 -1.03
CA TYR A 216 2.75 -6.11 -2.09
C TYR A 216 1.35 -5.68 -2.57
N GLU A 217 1.20 -5.42 -3.87
CA GLU A 217 -0.05 -4.97 -4.49
C GLU A 217 -0.37 -5.82 -5.74
N PRO A 218 -0.92 -7.03 -5.59
CA PRO A 218 -1.19 -7.93 -6.72
C PRO A 218 -2.24 -7.40 -7.71
N TRP A 219 -2.95 -6.34 -7.36
CA TRP A 219 -3.95 -5.66 -8.19
C TRP A 219 -3.38 -4.54 -9.05
N HIS A 220 -2.18 -4.00 -8.74
CA HIS A 220 -1.61 -2.81 -9.38
C HIS A 220 -0.74 -3.19 -10.58
N PHE A 221 -1.21 -2.81 -11.77
CA PHE A 221 -0.54 -3.07 -13.03
C PHE A 221 -0.12 -1.78 -13.73
N ARG A 222 1.16 -1.74 -14.15
CA ARG A 222 1.72 -0.64 -14.93
C ARG A 222 1.78 -1.00 -16.41
N TYR A 223 1.23 -0.13 -17.26
CA TYR A 223 1.34 -0.22 -18.71
C TYR A 223 2.68 0.36 -19.20
N LEU A 224 3.43 -0.44 -19.95
CA LEU A 224 4.71 -0.08 -20.56
C LEU A 224 4.69 -0.17 -22.09
N GLY A 225 3.58 -0.66 -22.69
CA GLY A 225 3.56 -1.15 -24.06
C GLY A 225 4.09 -2.58 -24.17
N THR A 226 3.68 -3.30 -25.20
CA THR A 226 3.96 -4.74 -25.35
C THR A 226 5.45 -5.04 -25.50
N SER A 227 6.19 -4.23 -26.26
CA SER A 227 7.63 -4.42 -26.49
C SER A 227 8.42 -4.32 -25.17
N LEU A 228 8.23 -3.23 -24.40
CA LEU A 228 8.96 -3.03 -23.15
C LEU A 228 8.53 -4.03 -22.07
N ALA A 229 7.23 -4.35 -21.96
CA ALA A 229 6.74 -5.36 -21.05
C ALA A 229 7.31 -6.76 -21.34
N LYS A 230 7.47 -7.13 -22.64
CA LYS A 230 8.15 -8.36 -23.07
C LYS A 230 9.63 -8.34 -22.68
N SER A 231 10.32 -7.23 -22.97
CA SER A 231 11.75 -7.05 -22.59
C SER A 231 11.95 -7.12 -21.09
N TYR A 232 11.07 -6.49 -20.30
CA TYR A 232 11.07 -6.59 -18.83
C TYR A 232 10.88 -8.04 -18.37
N LYS A 233 9.88 -8.74 -18.91
CA LYS A 233 9.61 -10.15 -18.56
C LYS A 233 10.80 -11.05 -18.86
N ASN A 234 11.42 -10.89 -20.02
CA ASN A 234 12.56 -11.71 -20.49
C ASN A 234 13.86 -11.39 -19.73
N SER A 235 13.98 -10.22 -19.14
CA SER A 235 15.17 -9.83 -18.37
C SER A 235 15.33 -10.57 -17.05
N GLY A 236 14.28 -11.24 -16.55
CA GLY A 236 14.29 -11.88 -15.25
C GLY A 236 14.25 -10.90 -14.06
N ALA A 237 14.25 -9.58 -14.33
CA ALA A 237 14.18 -8.57 -13.29
C ALA A 237 12.90 -8.72 -12.45
N LYS A 238 13.05 -8.70 -11.14
CA LYS A 238 11.91 -8.91 -10.21
C LYS A 238 11.06 -7.66 -10.04
N THR A 239 11.59 -6.47 -10.33
CA THR A 239 10.88 -5.19 -10.26
C THR A 239 11.27 -4.29 -11.43
N LEU A 240 10.41 -3.33 -11.77
CA LEU A 240 10.75 -2.31 -12.77
C LEU A 240 11.95 -1.46 -12.31
N ASP A 241 12.09 -1.25 -11.00
CA ASP A 241 13.23 -0.55 -10.40
C ASP A 241 14.54 -1.31 -10.68
N ALA A 242 14.56 -2.62 -10.43
CA ALA A 242 15.73 -3.45 -10.75
C ALA A 242 16.01 -3.51 -12.27
N TYR A 243 14.97 -3.53 -13.10
CA TYR A 243 15.13 -3.51 -14.56
C TYR A 243 15.84 -2.28 -15.08
N TYR A 244 15.63 -1.13 -14.43
CA TYR A 244 16.35 0.11 -14.76
C TYR A 244 17.65 0.29 -13.97
N GLY A 245 18.10 -0.71 -13.21
CA GLY A 245 19.30 -0.59 -12.38
C GLY A 245 19.17 0.45 -11.27
N VAL A 246 17.94 0.86 -10.96
CA VAL A 246 17.68 1.69 -9.79
C VAL A 246 17.73 0.74 -8.60
N ALA A 247 18.89 0.71 -7.94
CA ALA A 247 19.03 0.05 -6.65
C ALA A 247 17.88 0.53 -5.78
N GLY A 248 17.19 -0.42 -5.16
CA GLY A 248 15.95 -0.16 -4.45
C GLY A 248 16.03 1.17 -3.78
N SER A 249 15.12 2.03 -4.11
CA SER A 249 15.06 3.35 -3.54
C SER A 249 15.33 3.11 -2.08
N LYS A 250 16.54 3.43 -1.59
CA LYS A 250 16.71 3.54 -0.15
C LYS A 250 15.52 4.38 0.19
N SER A 251 14.46 3.71 0.67
CA SER A 251 13.29 4.41 1.13
C SER A 251 13.89 5.64 1.80
N THR A 252 13.78 6.80 1.15
CA THR A 252 13.77 8.02 1.90
C THR A 252 12.41 7.95 2.63
N THR A 253 12.28 6.91 3.42
CA THR A 253 11.70 7.01 4.73
C THR A 253 12.39 8.25 5.21
N PRO A 254 11.69 9.41 5.30
CA PRO A 254 12.29 10.56 5.92
C PRO A 254 12.99 9.98 7.13
N PRO A 255 14.30 10.15 7.31
CA PRO A 255 15.20 9.26 8.05
C PRO A 255 14.42 8.78 9.24
N SER A 256 14.38 7.47 9.47
CA SER A 256 13.74 6.92 10.67
C SER A 256 14.20 7.88 11.74
N LYS A 257 13.29 8.83 12.15
CA LYS A 257 13.69 9.92 13.02
C LYS A 257 14.38 9.19 14.13
N SER A 258 15.69 9.32 14.23
CA SER A 258 16.53 8.62 15.20
C SER A 258 15.74 8.65 16.49
N ALA A 259 15.50 7.49 17.10
CA ALA A 259 14.53 7.31 18.16
C ALA A 259 14.50 8.56 19.04
N LYS A 260 13.42 9.35 18.96
CA LYS A 260 13.33 10.63 19.69
C LYS A 260 13.12 10.40 21.18
N GLY A 261 13.40 9.16 21.63
CA GLY A 261 13.32 8.79 23.04
C GLY A 261 12.97 7.32 23.24
N THR A 262 12.83 6.94 24.49
CA THR A 262 12.43 5.59 24.90
C THR A 262 11.33 5.66 25.97
N ALA A 263 10.62 4.56 26.15
CA ALA A 263 9.69 4.34 27.23
C ALA A 263 9.65 2.85 27.61
N LYS A 264 9.23 2.53 28.83
CA LYS A 264 8.97 1.14 29.26
C LYS A 264 7.46 0.86 29.29
N THR A 265 7.05 -0.34 28.89
CA THR A 265 5.67 -0.78 29.05
C THR A 265 5.38 -1.08 30.52
N SER A 266 4.19 -0.71 31.01
CA SER A 266 3.74 -0.97 32.38
C SER A 266 2.72 -2.11 32.50
N ALA A 267 2.40 -2.73 31.38
CA ALA A 267 1.55 -3.91 31.24
C ALA A 267 1.85 -4.58 29.89
N ASN A 268 1.29 -5.78 29.65
CA ASN A 268 1.23 -6.33 28.30
C ASN A 268 0.44 -5.36 27.42
N LEU A 269 1.09 -4.79 26.40
CA LEU A 269 0.59 -3.64 25.67
C LEU A 269 0.42 -3.94 24.20
N ASN A 270 -0.80 -3.86 23.71
CA ASN A 270 -1.08 -4.03 22.29
C ASN A 270 -0.51 -2.88 21.48
N MET A 271 0.40 -3.20 20.56
CA MET A 271 0.85 -2.31 19.50
C MET A 271 -0.09 -2.45 18.30
N ARG A 272 -0.64 -1.34 17.84
CA ARG A 272 -1.68 -1.30 16.82
C ARG A 272 -1.23 -0.57 15.55
N SER A 273 -1.93 -0.82 14.45
CA SER A 273 -1.66 -0.17 13.16
C SER A 273 -1.97 1.33 13.14
N GLY A 274 -2.72 1.84 14.11
CA GLY A 274 -3.10 3.25 14.25
C GLY A 274 -3.38 3.63 15.69
N ALA A 275 -3.45 4.94 15.97
CA ALA A 275 -3.79 5.48 17.27
C ALA A 275 -5.28 5.24 17.59
N GLY A 276 -5.58 4.33 18.51
CA GLY A 276 -6.93 3.99 18.94
C GLY A 276 -7.17 2.49 19.09
N THR A 277 -8.11 2.12 19.95
CA THR A 277 -8.43 0.72 20.27
C THR A 277 -9.11 -0.02 19.11
N GLY A 278 -9.77 0.68 18.19
CA GLY A 278 -10.39 0.12 16.99
C GLY A 278 -9.40 -0.30 15.88
N ASN A 279 -8.11 0.03 16.02
CA ASN A 279 -7.11 -0.35 15.04
C ASN A 279 -6.58 -1.77 15.28
N ARG A 280 -6.23 -2.46 14.17
CA ARG A 280 -5.71 -3.83 14.20
C ARG A 280 -4.46 -3.96 15.09
N ILE A 281 -4.41 -4.99 15.94
CA ILE A 281 -3.24 -5.34 16.75
C ILE A 281 -2.16 -5.90 15.83
N LEU A 282 -0.96 -5.31 15.88
CA LEU A 282 0.23 -5.77 15.12
C LEU A 282 1.01 -6.83 15.90
N LEU A 283 1.12 -6.63 17.21
CA LEU A 283 1.67 -7.54 18.20
C LEU A 283 1.33 -7.04 19.62
N THR A 284 1.54 -7.88 20.62
CA THR A 284 1.49 -7.48 22.03
C THR A 284 2.93 -7.37 22.56
N ILE A 285 3.27 -6.20 23.11
CA ILE A 285 4.54 -5.94 23.76
C ILE A 285 4.42 -6.42 25.21
N PRO A 286 5.28 -7.33 25.70
CA PRO A 286 5.24 -7.76 27.09
C PRO A 286 5.47 -6.61 28.07
N ASN A 287 4.96 -6.76 29.29
CA ASN A 287 5.23 -5.82 30.39
C ASN A 287 6.73 -5.62 30.64
N GLY A 288 7.14 -4.42 31.00
CA GLY A 288 8.51 -4.06 31.35
C GLY A 288 9.46 -3.89 30.16
N LYS A 289 9.01 -4.10 28.91
CA LYS A 289 9.88 -3.97 27.73
C LYS A 289 10.08 -2.50 27.34
N THR A 290 11.30 -2.20 26.92
CA THR A 290 11.64 -0.87 26.39
C THR A 290 11.20 -0.77 24.94
N VAL A 291 10.51 0.32 24.60
CA VAL A 291 10.10 0.70 23.24
C VAL A 291 10.81 1.99 22.83
N LYS A 292 11.16 2.11 21.57
CA LYS A 292 11.74 3.34 20.99
C LYS A 292 10.61 4.25 20.53
N LEU A 293 10.58 5.50 21.01
CA LEU A 293 9.60 6.51 20.61
C LEU A 293 10.01 7.16 19.30
N THR A 294 9.11 7.23 18.31
CA THR A 294 9.38 7.90 17.02
C THR A 294 9.16 9.42 17.08
N GLY A 295 8.66 9.93 18.21
CA GLY A 295 8.29 11.33 18.39
C GLY A 295 6.88 11.67 17.91
N SER A 296 6.16 10.73 17.29
CA SER A 296 4.76 10.93 16.89
C SER A 296 3.82 10.60 18.06
N LYS A 297 2.91 11.55 18.39
CA LYS A 297 1.88 11.39 19.42
C LYS A 297 0.52 11.80 18.85
N ASN A 298 -0.52 11.04 19.14
CA ASN A 298 -1.88 11.36 18.74
C ASN A 298 -2.88 10.90 19.80
N SER A 299 -3.64 11.85 20.37
CA SER A 299 -4.74 11.58 21.34
C SER A 299 -4.36 10.59 22.44
N GLY A 300 -3.20 10.78 23.08
CA GLY A 300 -2.71 9.91 24.15
C GLY A 300 -2.06 8.60 23.68
N TRP A 301 -1.98 8.37 22.37
CA TRP A 301 -1.23 7.27 21.77
C TRP A 301 0.14 7.74 21.31
N TYR A 302 1.15 6.87 21.51
CA TYR A 302 2.52 7.10 21.07
C TYR A 302 2.86 6.14 19.95
N GLN A 303 3.51 6.64 18.91
CA GLN A 303 4.08 5.77 17.89
C GLN A 303 5.43 5.27 18.39
N VAL A 304 5.57 3.94 18.40
CA VAL A 304 6.76 3.27 18.93
C VAL A 304 7.31 2.27 17.92
N GLN A 305 8.59 1.97 18.07
CA GLN A 305 9.25 0.86 17.39
C GLN A 305 9.61 -0.21 18.42
N TYR A 306 9.22 -1.48 18.12
CA TYR A 306 9.53 -2.67 18.91
C TYR A 306 9.59 -3.90 18.00
N SER A 307 10.60 -4.79 18.19
CA SER A 307 10.82 -5.99 17.36
C SER A 307 10.71 -5.70 15.84
N SER A 308 11.47 -4.70 15.37
CA SER A 308 11.51 -4.28 13.95
C SER A 308 10.17 -3.78 13.38
N LYS A 309 9.11 -3.71 14.19
CA LYS A 309 7.80 -3.17 13.79
C LYS A 309 7.59 -1.78 14.37
N THR A 310 6.90 -0.94 13.60
CA THR A 310 6.44 0.38 14.04
C THR A 310 4.93 0.36 14.17
N GLY A 311 4.41 0.86 15.28
CA GLY A 311 2.98 0.90 15.54
C GLY A 311 2.63 1.87 16.66
N TRP A 312 1.36 1.90 17.03
CA TRP A 312 0.82 2.79 18.04
C TRP A 312 0.48 2.05 19.32
N VAL A 313 0.89 2.60 20.44
CA VAL A 313 0.58 2.09 21.77
C VAL A 313 -0.08 3.18 22.61
N SER A 314 -0.96 2.78 23.51
CA SER A 314 -1.59 3.71 24.44
C SER A 314 -0.55 4.24 25.46
N GLY A 315 -0.42 5.56 25.55
CA GLY A 315 0.48 6.21 26.51
C GLY A 315 0.10 5.95 27.98
N LYS A 316 -1.15 5.53 28.25
CA LYS A 316 -1.58 5.12 29.59
C LYS A 316 -0.73 3.98 30.16
N TYR A 317 -0.16 3.15 29.29
CA TYR A 317 0.65 1.99 29.65
C TYR A 317 2.13 2.15 29.36
N LEU A 318 2.61 3.40 29.26
CA LEU A 318 4.03 3.73 29.13
C LEU A 318 4.53 4.43 30.40
N LYS A 319 5.69 3.98 30.89
CA LYS A 319 6.43 4.58 32.02
C LYS A 319 7.80 5.06 31.53
N ASN A 320 8.45 5.94 32.30
CA ASN A 320 9.80 6.41 32.02
C ASN A 320 9.95 6.91 30.57
N ILE A 321 9.03 7.75 30.14
CA ILE A 321 9.08 8.38 28.82
C ILE A 321 10.23 9.40 28.84
N SER A 322 11.36 9.02 28.23
CA SER A 322 12.51 9.88 28.03
C SER A 322 12.52 10.38 26.59
N MET A 323 12.38 11.67 26.40
CA MET A 323 12.57 12.34 25.12
C MET A 323 13.78 13.26 25.27
N PRO A 324 14.81 13.23 24.37
CA PRO A 324 15.83 14.24 24.37
C PRO A 324 15.15 15.60 24.21
N SER A 325 15.42 16.51 25.13
CA SER A 325 15.00 17.90 25.01
C SER A 325 15.77 18.53 23.86
N ASN A 326 15.14 18.66 22.71
CA ASN A 326 15.59 19.62 21.71
C ASN A 326 15.25 21.00 22.25
N THR A 327 16.20 21.61 22.90
CA THR A 327 16.28 23.07 23.02
C THR A 327 16.65 23.64 21.64
N SER A 328 15.79 23.50 20.69
CA SER A 328 15.66 24.46 19.61
C SER A 328 14.81 25.58 20.20
N LYS A 329 15.42 26.74 20.38
CA LYS A 329 14.71 28.00 20.49
C LYS A 329 13.90 28.21 19.21
N ASP A 330 12.82 27.47 19.05
CA ASP A 330 11.70 27.93 18.25
C ASP A 330 10.87 28.81 19.19
N THR A 331 11.20 30.06 19.16
CA THR A 331 10.27 31.13 19.57
C THR A 331 8.91 30.75 18.95
N PRO A 332 7.87 30.63 19.76
CA PRO A 332 6.55 30.32 19.19
C PRO A 332 6.22 31.44 18.21
N LYS A 333 6.19 31.08 16.92
CA LYS A 333 5.63 31.97 15.91
C LYS A 333 4.25 32.34 16.39
N LYS A 334 4.10 33.59 16.77
CA LYS A 334 2.90 34.20 17.31
C LYS A 334 1.74 33.80 16.42
N ASP A 335 0.86 32.94 16.91
CA ASP A 335 -0.37 32.54 16.22
C ASP A 335 -1.27 33.79 16.23
N ASP A 336 -1.27 34.54 15.14
CA ASP A 336 -2.10 35.74 14.92
C ASP A 336 -3.60 35.44 14.90
N SER A 337 -4.02 34.29 15.41
CA SER A 337 -5.43 34.03 15.61
C SER A 337 -5.94 34.77 16.83
N LYS A 338 -6.56 35.92 16.57
CA LYS A 338 -7.23 36.79 17.55
C LYS A 338 -8.07 35.96 18.53
N THR A 339 -7.73 36.00 19.80
CA THR A 339 -8.47 35.29 20.84
C THR A 339 -9.89 35.81 20.90
N ILE A 340 -10.89 34.97 20.66
CA ILE A 340 -12.30 35.34 20.75
C ILE A 340 -12.66 35.40 22.24
N LYS A 341 -12.83 36.62 22.74
CA LYS A 341 -13.29 36.90 24.13
C LYS A 341 -14.83 36.90 24.24
N ALA A 342 -15.53 36.92 23.11
CA ALA A 342 -16.98 37.03 23.07
C ALA A 342 -17.68 35.68 23.33
N LYS A 343 -18.86 35.71 23.95
CA LYS A 343 -19.76 34.53 24.15
C LYS A 343 -20.31 33.97 22.82
N SER A 344 -20.07 34.63 21.68
CA SER A 344 -20.53 34.16 20.36
C SER A 344 -19.57 34.61 19.25
N ALA A 345 -19.57 33.88 18.15
CA ALA A 345 -18.78 34.15 16.94
C ALA A 345 -19.57 33.80 15.68
N LYS A 346 -19.22 34.40 14.53
CA LYS A 346 -19.75 34.04 13.22
C LYS A 346 -18.74 33.19 12.46
N THR A 347 -19.23 32.22 11.68
CA THR A 347 -18.40 31.42 10.79
C THR A 347 -18.01 32.20 9.54
N THR A 348 -16.74 32.19 9.18
CA THR A 348 -16.24 32.86 7.94
C THR A 348 -16.31 31.94 6.72
N GLU A 349 -16.45 30.64 6.94
CA GLU A 349 -16.60 29.61 5.92
C GLU A 349 -17.54 28.50 6.41
N ASN A 350 -17.94 27.56 5.52
CA ASN A 350 -18.59 26.33 5.95
C ASN A 350 -17.68 25.58 6.91
N LEU A 351 -18.06 25.47 8.17
CA LEU A 351 -17.19 25.06 9.26
C LEU A 351 -17.67 23.75 9.92
N ASN A 352 -16.85 22.72 9.88
CA ASN A 352 -17.16 21.47 10.57
C ASN A 352 -17.08 21.63 12.09
N MET A 353 -18.20 21.39 12.77
CA MET A 353 -18.24 21.20 14.21
C MET A 353 -17.97 19.74 14.55
N ARG A 354 -17.03 19.50 15.45
CA ARG A 354 -16.50 18.17 15.74
C ARG A 354 -16.69 17.77 17.21
N SER A 355 -16.58 16.47 17.50
CA SER A 355 -16.73 15.94 18.85
C SER A 355 -15.52 16.24 19.78
N GLY A 356 -14.46 16.88 19.26
CA GLY A 356 -13.28 17.27 20.04
C GLY A 356 -12.46 18.35 19.31
N ASN A 357 -11.46 18.90 20.01
CA ASN A 357 -10.63 20.01 19.59
C ASN A 357 -9.52 19.61 18.61
N GLY A 358 -9.90 19.14 17.42
CA GLY A 358 -8.96 18.74 16.37
C GLY A 358 -9.66 18.20 15.12
N THR A 359 -8.94 18.17 14.01
CA THR A 359 -9.45 17.66 12.72
C THR A 359 -9.65 16.14 12.72
N ASN A 360 -9.07 15.44 13.67
CA ASN A 360 -9.16 13.99 13.86
C ASN A 360 -10.42 13.54 14.60
N HIS A 361 -11.22 14.48 15.12
CA HIS A 361 -12.48 14.17 15.79
C HIS A 361 -13.63 14.08 14.78
N ARG A 362 -14.61 13.21 15.09
CA ARG A 362 -15.80 13.00 14.27
C ARG A 362 -16.54 14.32 14.02
N ILE A 363 -16.94 14.59 12.77
CA ILE A 363 -17.82 15.71 12.42
C ILE A 363 -19.21 15.41 12.98
N ILE A 364 -19.74 16.33 13.80
CA ILE A 364 -21.11 16.27 14.34
C ILE A 364 -22.08 16.85 13.31
N LEU A 365 -21.70 18.01 12.72
CA LEU A 365 -22.41 18.69 11.65
C LEU A 365 -21.49 19.75 11.00
N THR A 366 -21.87 20.27 9.85
CA THR A 366 -21.23 21.41 9.22
C THR A 366 -22.07 22.66 9.47
N ILE A 367 -21.45 23.69 10.05
CA ILE A 367 -22.06 25.01 10.26
C ILE A 367 -21.89 25.81 8.98
N PRO A 368 -22.95 26.30 8.31
CA PRO A 368 -22.81 27.11 7.12
C PRO A 368 -22.08 28.43 7.38
N LYS A 369 -21.41 28.97 6.34
CA LYS A 369 -20.78 30.27 6.36
C LYS A 369 -21.74 31.35 6.87
N GLY A 370 -21.24 32.30 7.66
CA GLY A 370 -22.00 33.46 8.17
C GLY A 370 -22.90 33.14 9.37
N LYS A 371 -23.03 31.88 9.80
CA LYS A 371 -23.90 31.54 10.94
C LYS A 371 -23.23 31.85 12.27
N LYS A 372 -24.06 32.35 13.21
CA LYS A 372 -23.65 32.64 14.59
C LYS A 372 -23.62 31.38 15.40
N VAL A 373 -22.54 31.18 16.16
CA VAL A 373 -22.35 30.06 17.11
C VAL A 373 -22.12 30.61 18.51
N SER A 374 -22.60 29.93 19.52
CA SER A 374 -22.22 30.25 20.91
C SER A 374 -20.89 29.64 21.26
N VAL A 375 -19.93 30.43 21.73
CA VAL A 375 -18.65 29.96 22.26
C VAL A 375 -18.86 29.61 23.74
N THR A 376 -18.67 28.36 24.10
CA THR A 376 -19.04 27.83 25.42
C THR A 376 -17.84 27.64 26.36
N GLY A 377 -16.64 28.02 25.94
CA GLY A 377 -15.44 27.92 26.77
C GLY A 377 -14.17 28.40 26.09
N SER A 378 -13.04 28.25 26.76
CA SER A 378 -11.73 28.73 26.31
C SER A 378 -11.18 27.96 25.13
N LYS A 379 -10.38 28.63 24.32
CA LYS A 379 -9.63 28.06 23.18
C LYS A 379 -8.66 26.97 23.66
N LYS A 380 -8.68 25.80 23.01
CA LYS A 380 -7.71 24.72 23.22
C LYS A 380 -7.12 24.31 21.88
N SER A 381 -5.79 24.40 21.73
CA SER A 381 -5.09 24.03 20.48
C SER A 381 -5.71 24.62 19.22
N GLY A 382 -6.08 25.92 19.23
CA GLY A 382 -6.70 26.60 18.09
C GLY A 382 -8.19 26.35 17.89
N TRP A 383 -8.85 25.54 18.73
CA TRP A 383 -10.27 25.19 18.65
C TRP A 383 -11.06 25.79 19.80
N TYR A 384 -12.29 26.18 19.52
CA TYR A 384 -13.23 26.65 20.54
C TYR A 384 -14.34 25.65 20.75
N PRO A 385 -14.75 25.37 22.00
CA PRO A 385 -15.97 24.67 22.27
C PRO A 385 -17.15 25.58 21.88
N VAL A 386 -18.06 25.06 21.06
CA VAL A 386 -19.18 25.82 20.52
C VAL A 386 -20.49 25.05 20.63
N LYS A 387 -21.60 25.79 20.72
CA LYS A 387 -22.96 25.24 20.59
C LYS A 387 -23.62 25.83 19.33
N TYR A 388 -24.18 24.94 18.48
CA TYR A 388 -24.91 25.31 17.28
C TYR A 388 -26.00 24.28 16.99
N ALA A 389 -27.19 24.75 16.58
CA ALA A 389 -28.36 23.87 16.31
C ALA A 389 -28.62 22.86 17.44
N GLY A 390 -28.60 23.30 18.69
CA GLY A 390 -28.85 22.46 19.86
C GLY A 390 -27.72 21.49 20.24
N LYS A 391 -26.67 21.35 19.41
CA LYS A 391 -25.56 20.40 19.64
C LYS A 391 -24.30 21.12 20.15
N ASN A 392 -23.57 20.44 21.04
CA ASN A 392 -22.26 20.90 21.53
C ASN A 392 -21.14 20.24 20.73
N GLY A 393 -20.05 20.97 20.47
CA GLY A 393 -18.90 20.46 19.76
C GLY A 393 -17.75 21.44 19.75
N TRP A 394 -16.78 21.22 18.90
CA TRP A 394 -15.58 22.03 18.75
C TRP A 394 -15.47 22.56 17.32
N ALA A 395 -15.14 23.82 17.19
CA ALA A 395 -14.97 24.51 15.92
C ALA A 395 -13.59 25.18 15.86
N SER A 396 -12.95 25.16 14.69
CA SER A 396 -11.64 25.78 14.51
C SER A 396 -11.73 27.31 14.61
N GLY A 397 -10.94 27.91 15.50
CA GLY A 397 -10.89 29.36 15.67
C GLY A 397 -10.41 30.13 14.45
N LYS A 398 -9.73 29.47 13.51
CA LYS A 398 -9.32 30.06 12.23
C LYS A 398 -10.53 30.58 11.41
N TYR A 399 -11.69 29.97 11.56
CA TYR A 399 -12.89 30.26 10.80
C TYR A 399 -14.01 30.86 11.66
N LEU A 400 -13.67 31.42 12.80
CA LEU A 400 -14.59 32.15 13.70
C LEU A 400 -14.13 33.60 13.85
N ARG A 401 -15.11 34.53 13.74
CA ARG A 401 -14.94 35.97 13.94
C ARG A 401 -16.02 36.53 14.87
#